data_c57f1c9e1f1aba824f59b25b2b2f1ece
#
_entry.id   c57f1c9e1f1aba824f59b25b2b2f1ece
#
_cell.length_a   1.000
_cell.length_b   1.000
_cell.length_c   1.000
_cell.angle_alpha   90.00
_cell.angle_beta   90.00
_cell.angle_gamma   90.00
#
_symmetry.space_group_name_H-M   'P 1'
#
loop_
_entity.id
_entity.type
_entity.pdbx_description
1 polymer ?
#
loop_
_entity_poly.entity_id
_entity_poly.type
_entity_poly.pdbx_seq_one_letter_code
_entity_poly.pdbx_strand_id
1 'polypeptide(L)'
;MPKALPLLDDISPICCAPLASTPNFPADDAVRLAIRLKALADPARLRLIAFMLSQPDQEACTCDLAPVVGLSEPTVSHHLKTLEKAGLVSKERRGMSVFYSVETNAIRAMGIAIQMADLTVINTQSCMA
;
A
#
# COMPACT_ATOMS: atom_id res chain seq x y z
N MET A 1 0.64 10.23 22.55
CA MET A 1 0.21 10.40 22.05
C MET A 1 -0.72 9.78 21.40
N PRO A 2 -1.55 9.68 21.64
CA PRO A 2 -2.62 8.96 21.18
C PRO A 2 -3.22 9.45 19.96
N LYS A 3 -2.74 10.44 19.52
CA LYS A 3 -3.24 10.94 18.45
C LYS A 3 -3.08 10.20 17.28
N ALA A 4 -2.59 9.04 17.22
CA ALA A 4 -2.47 8.23 16.03
C ALA A 4 -3.78 7.89 15.39
N LEU A 5 -4.82 7.84 16.17
CA LEU A 5 -6.08 7.40 15.63
C LEU A 5 -6.63 8.20 14.48
N PRO A 6 -6.61 9.49 14.55
CA PRO A 6 -7.15 10.26 13.43
C PRO A 6 -6.40 10.05 12.15
N LEU A 7 -5.19 9.57 12.25
CA LEU A 7 -4.39 9.41 11.06
C LEU A 7 -4.67 8.14 10.32
N LEU A 8 -5.52 7.28 10.87
CA LEU A 8 -5.84 6.05 10.19
C LEU A 8 -6.51 6.27 8.85
N ASP A 9 -7.18 7.39 8.72
CA ASP A 9 -7.85 7.67 7.47
C ASP A 9 -7.03 8.57 6.56
N ASP A 10 -5.85 8.92 6.99
CA ASP A 10 -5.01 9.80 6.19
C ASP A 10 -4.25 8.98 5.17
N ILE A 11 -4.66 9.09 3.92
CA ILE A 11 -4.02 8.34 2.86
C ILE A 11 -3.04 9.20 2.09
N SER A 12 -2.71 10.35 2.62
CA SER A 12 -1.75 11.21 1.94
C SER A 12 -0.43 10.50 1.76
N PRO A 13 0.25 10.72 0.64
CA PRO A 13 1.53 10.10 0.44
C PRO A 13 2.53 10.60 1.48
N ILE A 14 3.42 9.72 1.88
CA ILE A 14 4.50 10.11 2.74
C ILE A 14 5.48 10.88 1.90
N CYS A 15 6.07 11.89 2.50
CA CYS A 15 7.04 12.67 1.78
C CYS A 15 8.13 11.77 1.24
N CYS A 16 8.73 12.16 0.16
CA CYS A 16 9.71 11.35 -0.54
C CYS A 16 11.04 11.19 0.18
N ALA A 17 11.22 11.74 1.36
CA ALA A 17 12.50 11.63 2.05
C ALA A 17 12.70 10.22 2.58
N PRO A 18 13.83 9.58 2.27
CA PRO A 18 14.11 8.25 2.82
C PRO A 18 14.33 8.33 4.32
N LEU A 19 14.04 7.22 5.00
CA LEU A 19 14.26 7.16 6.45
C LEU A 19 15.71 7.49 6.79
N ALA A 20 16.63 6.95 6.02
CA ALA A 20 18.05 7.11 6.34
C ALA A 20 18.54 8.54 6.21
N SER A 21 17.86 9.35 5.45
CA SER A 21 18.30 10.73 5.25
C SER A 21 17.59 11.71 6.16
N THR A 22 16.75 11.24 7.05
CA THR A 22 15.95 12.09 7.92
C THR A 22 16.26 11.78 9.37
N PRO A 23 17.17 12.53 9.98
CA PRO A 23 17.58 12.24 11.36
C PRO A 23 16.41 12.21 12.33
N ASN A 24 15.47 13.10 12.15
CA ASN A 24 14.32 13.14 13.03
C ASN A 24 13.08 12.89 12.20
N PHE A 25 12.84 11.64 11.88
CA PHE A 25 11.68 11.26 11.08
C PHE A 25 10.43 11.75 11.82
N PRO A 26 9.58 12.55 11.17
CA PRO A 26 8.42 13.13 11.87
C PRO A 26 7.48 12.06 12.41
N ALA A 27 6.92 12.31 13.59
CA ALA A 27 6.06 11.36 14.23
C ALA A 27 4.83 11.04 13.38
N ASP A 28 4.27 12.02 12.73
CA ASP A 28 3.10 11.79 11.90
C ASP A 28 3.42 10.93 10.70
N ASP A 29 4.58 11.14 10.11
CA ASP A 29 5.00 10.32 8.99
C ASP A 29 5.28 8.88 9.45
N ALA A 30 5.82 8.73 10.65
CA ALA A 30 6.04 7.41 11.19
C ALA A 30 4.74 6.66 11.38
N VAL A 31 3.71 7.34 11.85
CA VAL A 31 2.40 6.70 12.03
C VAL A 31 1.81 6.29 10.68
N ARG A 32 1.88 7.17 9.69
CA ARG A 32 1.33 6.84 8.38
C ARG A 32 2.05 5.67 7.75
N LEU A 33 3.37 5.69 7.83
CA LEU A 33 4.15 4.61 7.27
C LEU A 33 3.88 3.30 8.01
N ALA A 34 3.80 3.36 9.32
CA ALA A 34 3.54 2.16 10.12
C ALA A 34 2.19 1.54 9.79
N ILE A 35 1.16 2.36 9.60
CA ILE A 35 -0.16 1.86 9.26
C ILE A 35 -0.10 1.08 7.94
N ARG A 36 0.58 1.65 6.96
CA ARG A 36 0.69 1.01 5.67
C ARG A 36 1.54 -0.26 5.72
N LEU A 37 2.65 -0.21 6.45
CA LEU A 37 3.48 -1.39 6.60
C LEU A 37 2.76 -2.52 7.32
N LYS A 38 1.98 -2.18 8.33
CA LYS A 38 1.21 -3.20 9.03
C LYS A 38 0.18 -3.84 8.10
N ALA A 39 -0.43 -3.03 7.25
CA ALA A 39 -1.41 -3.57 6.32
C ALA A 39 -0.76 -4.50 5.30
N LEU A 40 0.49 -4.25 4.95
CA LEU A 40 1.20 -5.10 4.00
C LEU A 40 1.87 -6.30 4.66
N ALA A 41 2.01 -6.32 5.96
CA ALA A 41 2.76 -7.37 6.64
C ALA A 41 1.94 -8.63 6.80
N ASP A 42 1.51 -9.18 5.68
CA ASP A 42 0.71 -10.40 5.64
C ASP A 42 0.94 -11.02 4.27
N PRO A 43 1.30 -12.30 4.21
CA PRO A 43 1.62 -12.93 2.93
C PRO A 43 0.49 -12.86 1.92
N ALA A 44 -0.75 -13.04 2.36
CA ALA A 44 -1.87 -12.98 1.43
C ALA A 44 -2.04 -11.59 0.87
N ARG A 45 -1.92 -10.58 1.71
CA ARG A 45 -2.07 -9.21 1.25
C ARG A 45 -0.96 -8.80 0.29
N LEU A 46 0.26 -9.26 0.55
CA LEU A 46 1.35 -8.99 -0.39
C LEU A 46 1.08 -9.63 -1.74
N ARG A 47 0.57 -10.86 -1.73
CA ARG A 47 0.27 -11.53 -2.98
C ARG A 47 -0.87 -10.86 -3.73
N LEU A 48 -1.85 -10.35 -3.01
CA LEU A 48 -2.95 -9.62 -3.65
C LEU A 48 -2.44 -8.36 -4.33
N ILE A 49 -1.62 -7.60 -3.64
CA ILE A 49 -1.05 -6.39 -4.21
C ILE A 49 -0.19 -6.74 -5.43
N ALA A 50 0.64 -7.76 -5.31
CA ALA A 50 1.52 -8.13 -6.40
C ALA A 50 0.71 -8.54 -7.64
N PHE A 51 -0.35 -9.29 -7.43
CA PHE A 51 -1.18 -9.71 -8.54
C PHE A 51 -1.85 -8.51 -9.22
N MET A 52 -2.40 -7.61 -8.43
CA MET A 52 -3.06 -6.44 -9.00
C MET A 52 -2.07 -5.57 -9.76
N LEU A 53 -0.87 -5.41 -9.22
CA LEU A 53 0.13 -4.61 -9.91
C LEU A 53 0.53 -5.20 -11.25
N SER A 54 0.39 -6.50 -11.41
CA SER A 54 0.73 -7.14 -12.67
C SER A 54 -0.37 -7.02 -13.72
N GLN A 55 -1.55 -6.54 -13.35
CA GLN A 55 -2.65 -6.39 -14.28
C GLN A 55 -2.51 -5.09 -15.06
N PRO A 56 -3.06 -5.02 -16.28
CA PRO A 56 -2.89 -3.83 -17.11
C PRO A 56 -3.32 -2.53 -16.44
N ASP A 57 -4.43 -2.56 -15.71
CA ASP A 57 -4.92 -1.36 -15.05
C ASP A 57 -4.68 -1.38 -13.56
N GLN A 58 -3.84 -2.31 -13.10
CA GLN A 58 -3.53 -2.49 -11.68
C GLN A 58 -4.78 -2.66 -10.84
N GLU A 59 -5.75 -3.36 -11.39
CA GLU A 59 -6.99 -3.62 -10.67
C GLU A 59 -7.47 -5.05 -10.93
N ALA A 60 -8.34 -5.53 -10.06
CA ALA A 60 -8.93 -6.86 -10.23
C ALA A 60 -10.18 -6.95 -9.37
N CYS A 61 -11.06 -7.86 -9.72
CA CYS A 61 -12.23 -8.08 -8.88
C CYS A 61 -11.92 -9.14 -7.84
N THR A 62 -12.72 -9.19 -6.77
CA THR A 62 -12.50 -10.19 -5.74
C THR A 62 -12.63 -11.60 -6.27
N CYS A 63 -13.45 -11.77 -7.30
CA CYS A 63 -13.63 -13.09 -7.90
C CYS A 63 -12.35 -13.60 -8.58
N ASP A 64 -11.53 -12.69 -9.09
CA ASP A 64 -10.28 -13.07 -9.70
C ASP A 64 -9.18 -13.23 -8.65
N LEU A 65 -9.29 -12.50 -7.56
CA LEU A 65 -8.26 -12.49 -6.55
C LEU A 65 -8.31 -13.72 -5.63
N ALA A 66 -9.49 -14.21 -5.36
CA ALA A 66 -9.63 -15.34 -4.45
C ALA A 66 -8.80 -16.56 -4.87
N PRO A 67 -8.84 -16.98 -6.13
CA PRO A 67 -8.03 -18.13 -6.53
C PRO A 67 -6.53 -17.88 -6.41
N VAL A 68 -6.11 -16.64 -6.58
CA VAL A 68 -4.69 -16.33 -6.55
C VAL A 68 -4.07 -16.68 -5.21
N VAL A 69 -4.79 -16.37 -4.13
CA VAL A 69 -4.26 -16.62 -2.79
C VAL A 69 -4.83 -17.90 -2.17
N GLY A 70 -5.76 -18.55 -2.86
CA GLY A 70 -6.34 -19.79 -2.35
C GLY A 70 -7.24 -19.60 -1.15
N LEU A 71 -7.88 -18.45 -1.06
CA LEU A 71 -8.78 -18.15 0.05
C LEU A 71 -10.18 -17.89 -0.47
N SER A 72 -11.14 -17.92 0.42
CA SER A 72 -12.53 -17.64 0.04
C SER A 72 -12.70 -16.16 -0.27
N GLU A 73 -13.71 -15.83 -1.04
CA GLU A 73 -13.97 -14.43 -1.36
C GLU A 73 -14.24 -13.57 -0.14
N PRO A 74 -14.99 -14.03 0.87
CA PRO A 74 -15.15 -13.20 2.07
C PRO A 74 -13.82 -12.91 2.77
N THR A 75 -12.92 -13.88 2.81
CA THR A 75 -11.62 -13.67 3.44
C THR A 75 -10.79 -12.68 2.63
N VAL A 76 -10.81 -12.81 1.31
CA VAL A 76 -10.12 -11.87 0.44
C VAL A 76 -10.69 -10.47 0.61
N SER A 77 -12.01 -10.36 0.69
CA SER A 77 -12.64 -9.07 0.91
C SER A 77 -12.19 -8.43 2.21
N HIS A 78 -12.03 -9.25 3.25
CA HIS A 78 -11.55 -8.74 4.53
C HIS A 78 -10.13 -8.18 4.39
N HIS A 79 -9.25 -8.92 3.71
CA HIS A 79 -7.90 -8.44 3.48
C HIS A 79 -7.89 -7.15 2.67
N LEU A 80 -8.73 -7.08 1.65
CA LEU A 80 -8.80 -5.88 0.82
C LEU A 80 -9.33 -4.69 1.59
N LYS A 81 -10.25 -4.91 2.50
CA LYS A 81 -10.73 -3.81 3.35
C LYS A 81 -9.62 -3.28 4.24
N THR A 82 -8.77 -4.17 4.76
CA THR A 82 -7.64 -3.74 5.56
C THR A 82 -6.70 -2.89 4.73
N LEU A 83 -6.44 -3.30 3.49
CA LEU A 83 -5.59 -2.53 2.59
C LEU A 83 -6.24 -1.19 2.23
N GLU A 84 -7.54 -1.19 2.05
CA GLU A 84 -8.25 0.03 1.71
C GLU A 84 -8.18 1.04 2.84
N LYS A 85 -8.35 0.57 4.07
CA LYS A 85 -8.27 1.47 5.22
C LYS A 85 -6.89 2.09 5.37
N ALA A 86 -5.87 1.40 4.91
CA ALA A 86 -4.51 1.93 4.97
C ALA A 86 -4.19 2.80 3.76
N GLY A 87 -5.14 2.97 2.84
CA GLY A 87 -4.92 3.82 1.69
C GLY A 87 -4.09 3.18 0.59
N LEU A 88 -3.99 1.86 0.59
CA LEU A 88 -3.17 1.16 -0.40
C LEU A 88 -3.96 0.69 -1.61
N VAL A 89 -5.27 0.54 -1.45
CA VAL A 89 -6.14 0.19 -2.57
C VAL A 89 -7.40 1.01 -2.47
N SER A 90 -8.09 1.14 -3.60
CA SER A 90 -9.39 1.79 -3.65
C SER A 90 -10.38 0.82 -4.25
N LYS A 91 -11.64 1.04 -3.96
CA LYS A 91 -12.69 0.12 -4.35
C LYS A 91 -13.70 0.81 -5.24
N GLU A 92 -14.19 0.08 -6.23
CA GLU A 92 -15.21 0.59 -7.12
C GLU A 92 -16.17 -0.53 -7.46
N ARG A 93 -17.47 -0.26 -7.33
CA ARG A 93 -18.45 -1.24 -7.71
C ARG A 93 -18.81 -1.06 -9.17
N ARG A 94 -18.79 -2.12 -9.94
CA ARG A 94 -19.17 -2.11 -11.32
C ARG A 94 -20.21 -3.20 -11.53
N GLY A 95 -21.47 -2.80 -11.57
CA GLY A 95 -22.55 -3.76 -11.68
C GLY A 95 -22.60 -4.66 -10.45
N MET A 96 -22.50 -5.95 -10.67
CA MET A 96 -22.54 -6.91 -9.58
C MET A 96 -21.17 -7.20 -9.01
N SER A 97 -20.13 -6.64 -9.60
CA SER A 97 -18.77 -6.94 -9.18
C SER A 97 -18.14 -5.77 -8.48
N VAL A 98 -17.23 -6.08 -7.58
CA VAL A 98 -16.45 -5.05 -6.89
C VAL A 98 -15.01 -5.18 -7.34
N PHE A 99 -14.47 -4.09 -7.86
CA PHE A 99 -13.10 -4.04 -8.32
C PHE A 99 -12.26 -3.25 -7.34
N TYR A 100 -11.06 -3.73 -7.10
CA TYR A 100 -10.08 -3.03 -6.28
C TYR A 100 -8.90 -2.65 -7.15
N SER A 101 -8.40 -1.45 -6.99
CA SER A 101 -7.21 -1.02 -7.70
C SER A 101 -6.16 -0.52 -6.73
N VAL A 102 -4.90 -0.69 -7.11
CA VAL A 102 -3.79 -0.30 -6.25
C VAL A 102 -3.59 1.21 -6.31
N GLU A 103 -3.39 1.80 -5.14
CA GLU A 103 -3.01 3.21 -5.07
C GLU A 103 -1.51 3.26 -5.28
N THR A 104 -1.09 3.32 -6.52
CA THR A 104 0.31 3.20 -6.87
C THR A 104 1.17 4.30 -6.28
N ASN A 105 0.61 5.50 -6.11
CA ASN A 105 1.36 6.58 -5.49
C ASN A 105 1.71 6.27 -4.05
N ALA A 106 0.78 5.64 -3.32
CA ALA A 106 1.04 5.27 -1.93
C ALA A 106 2.11 4.19 -1.85
N ILE A 107 2.05 3.21 -2.74
CA ILE A 107 3.05 2.15 -2.75
C ILE A 107 4.42 2.72 -3.10
N ARG A 108 4.46 3.59 -4.09
CA ARG A 108 5.72 4.21 -4.49
C ARG A 108 6.31 5.04 -3.37
N ALA A 109 5.48 5.81 -2.68
CA ALA A 109 5.96 6.62 -1.56
C ALA A 109 6.53 5.76 -0.44
N MET A 110 5.93 4.60 -0.19
CA MET A 110 6.47 3.69 0.81
C MET A 110 7.84 3.17 0.39
N GLY A 111 7.98 2.84 -0.88
CA GLY A 111 9.26 2.37 -1.39
C GLY A 111 10.35 3.41 -1.22
N ILE A 112 10.03 4.66 -1.53
CA ILE A 112 10.99 5.74 -1.37
C ILE A 112 11.34 5.95 0.10
N ALA A 113 10.35 5.88 0.97
CA ALA A 113 10.59 6.13 2.40
C ALA A 113 11.53 5.09 3.00
N ILE A 114 11.47 3.86 2.53
CA ILE A 114 12.28 2.79 3.08
C ILE A 114 13.68 2.75 2.48
N GLN A 115 13.86 3.41 1.34
CA GLN A 115 15.12 3.41 0.66
C GLN A 115 16.26 3.92 1.51
N MET A 116 17.43 3.37 1.34
CA MET A 116 18.61 3.84 2.04
C MET A 116 19.18 5.07 1.34
N ALA A 117 19.61 6.02 2.10
CA ALA A 117 20.07 7.28 1.53
C ALA A 117 21.34 7.12 0.68
N ASP A 118 22.20 6.20 1.07
CA ASP A 118 23.44 6.05 0.35
C ASP A 118 23.28 5.32 -0.97
N LEU A 119 22.08 4.95 -1.31
CA LEU A 119 21.81 4.35 -2.59
C LEU A 119 21.34 5.38 -3.58
N THR A 120 21.61 6.63 -3.32
CA THR A 120 21.11 7.69 -4.19
C THR A 120 21.52 7.52 -5.63
N VAL A 121 22.72 7.04 -5.85
CA VAL A 121 23.16 6.84 -7.22
C VAL A 121 22.22 5.91 -7.95
N ILE A 122 21.86 4.85 -7.28
CA ILE A 122 20.94 3.90 -7.86
C ILE A 122 19.54 4.45 -7.82
N ASN A 123 19.28 5.22 -6.82
CA ASN A 123 17.95 5.73 -6.63
C ASN A 123 17.49 6.66 -7.69
N THR A 124 18.38 7.28 -8.37
CA THR A 124 17.98 8.15 -9.45
C THR A 124 17.06 7.41 -10.39
N GLN A 125 17.38 6.16 -10.67
CA GLN A 125 16.52 5.38 -11.53
C GLN A 125 15.32 4.85 -10.79
N SER A 126 15.51 4.48 -9.54
CA SER A 126 14.41 3.94 -8.77
C SER A 126 13.32 4.96 -8.57
N CYS A 127 13.69 6.16 -8.32
CA CYS A 127 12.69 7.20 -8.11
C CYS A 127 11.92 7.48 -9.37
N MET A 128 12.48 7.21 -10.48
CA MET A 128 11.82 7.47 -11.73
C MET A 128 11.00 6.30 -12.18
N ALA A 129 11.20 5.18 -11.64
CA ALA A 129 10.48 3.98 -12.07
C ALA A 129 9.00 3.99 -11.64
#